data_ad5351283a50457f3d9fbe86fccda1a8
#
_entry.id   ad5351283a50457f3d9fbe86fccda1a8
#
_cell.length_a   1.000
_cell.length_b   1.000
_cell.length_c   1.000
_cell.angle_alpha   90.00
_cell.angle_beta   90.00
_cell.angle_gamma   90.00
#
_symmetry.space_group_name_H-M   'P 1'
#
loop_
_entity.id
_entity.type
_entity.pdbx_description
1 polymer ?
#
loop_
_entity_poly.entity_id
_entity_poly.type
_entity_poly.pdbx_seq_one_letter_code
_entity_poly.pdbx_strand_id
1 'polypeptide(L)'
;MMGRYEKIEAKRKGETKMKISARNQFKGTVVDIQEGSVNGIVKIDIGGGNVMSATISMTSIKELGLEVGKPAYAIVKATSIMVGID
;
A
#
# COMPACT_ATOMS: atom_id res chain seq x y z
N MET A 1 -6.63 13.53 -18.26
CA MET A 1 -6.88 12.48 -17.31
C MET A 1 -6.30 11.21 -17.73
N MET A 2 -6.76 10.69 -18.81
CA MET A 2 -6.24 9.41 -19.27
C MET A 2 -4.76 9.46 -19.53
N GLY A 3 -4.28 10.59 -20.02
CA GLY A 3 -2.87 10.71 -20.32
C GLY A 3 -1.96 10.48 -19.16
N ARG A 4 -2.44 10.78 -17.96
CA ARG A 4 -1.60 10.59 -16.78
C ARG A 4 -1.29 9.14 -16.55
N TYR A 5 -2.28 8.30 -16.71
CA TYR A 5 -2.05 6.87 -16.49
C TYR A 5 -1.15 6.30 -17.55
N GLU A 6 -1.32 6.75 -18.77
CA GLU A 6 -0.48 6.27 -19.84
C GLU A 6 0.97 6.68 -19.64
N LYS A 7 1.20 7.88 -19.17
CA LYS A 7 2.54 8.32 -18.93
C LYS A 7 3.23 7.51 -17.85
N ILE A 8 2.48 7.19 -16.81
CA ILE A 8 3.03 6.40 -15.74
C ILE A 8 3.44 5.03 -16.26
N GLU A 9 2.60 4.43 -17.07
CA GLU A 9 2.92 3.13 -17.59
C GLU A 9 4.12 3.14 -18.52
N ALA A 10 4.21 4.17 -19.32
CA ALA A 10 5.35 4.25 -20.23
C ALA A 10 6.65 4.35 -19.48
N LYS A 11 6.64 5.01 -18.34
CA LYS A 11 7.86 5.16 -17.57
C LYS A 11 8.27 3.92 -16.85
N ARG A 12 7.37 3.01 -16.70
CA ARG A 12 7.63 1.82 -15.91
C ARG A 12 8.14 0.68 -16.74
N LYS A 13 8.64 0.99 -17.88
CA LYS A 13 9.16 -0.05 -18.72
C LYS A 13 10.20 -0.85 -17.96
N GLY A 14 10.07 -2.15 -17.99
CA GLY A 14 11.01 -3.01 -17.31
C GLY A 14 10.74 -3.22 -15.84
N GLU A 15 9.80 -2.50 -15.27
CA GLU A 15 9.45 -2.68 -13.88
C GLU A 15 8.22 -3.55 -13.74
N THR A 16 8.19 -4.31 -12.64
CA THR A 16 7.00 -5.05 -12.29
C THR A 16 5.93 -4.06 -11.87
N LYS A 17 4.77 -4.16 -12.48
CA LYS A 17 3.67 -3.28 -12.15
C LYS A 17 2.60 -4.05 -11.44
N MET A 18 2.10 -3.46 -10.37
CA MET A 18 0.99 -4.02 -9.65
C MET A 18 -0.28 -3.82 -10.46
N LYS A 19 -1.01 -4.89 -10.69
CA LYS A 19 -2.27 -4.83 -11.44
C LYS A 19 -3.39 -5.15 -10.49
N ILE A 20 -4.17 -4.14 -10.17
CA ILE A 20 -5.23 -4.30 -9.21
C ILE A 20 -6.33 -3.31 -9.52
N SER A 21 -7.55 -3.66 -9.20
CA SER A 21 -8.69 -2.82 -9.52
C SER A 21 -8.82 -1.61 -8.61
N ALA A 22 -8.17 -1.62 -7.45
CA ALA A 22 -8.27 -0.50 -6.54
C ALA A 22 -7.68 0.75 -7.14
N ARG A 23 -8.35 1.87 -6.91
CA ARG A 23 -7.92 3.15 -7.48
C ARG A 23 -7.01 3.93 -6.56
N ASN A 24 -7.02 3.61 -5.28
CA ASN A 24 -6.25 4.35 -4.29
C ASN A 24 -5.05 3.50 -3.87
N GLN A 25 -3.90 3.85 -4.43
CA GLN A 25 -2.67 3.11 -4.19
C GLN A 25 -1.59 4.11 -3.80
N PHE A 26 -1.02 3.93 -2.62
CA PHE A 26 -0.01 4.83 -2.11
C PHE A 26 1.27 4.04 -1.89
N LYS A 27 2.31 4.38 -2.62
CA LYS A 27 3.60 3.75 -2.39
C LYS A 27 4.24 4.39 -1.17
N GLY A 28 4.74 3.56 -0.28
CA GLY A 28 5.37 4.05 0.92
C GLY A 28 6.41 3.09 1.43
N THR A 29 6.74 3.23 2.70
CA THR A 29 7.75 2.41 3.35
C THR A 29 7.15 1.81 4.60
N VAL A 30 7.39 0.51 4.80
CA VAL A 30 6.93 -0.16 6.01
C VAL A 30 7.73 0.37 7.18
N VAL A 31 7.04 0.88 8.19
CA VAL A 31 7.71 1.44 9.37
C VAL A 31 7.48 0.63 10.62
N ASP A 32 6.50 -0.26 10.62
CA ASP A 32 6.25 -1.10 11.80
C ASP A 32 5.45 -2.32 11.39
N ILE A 33 5.74 -3.45 12.03
CA ILE A 33 4.98 -4.68 11.85
C ILE A 33 4.72 -5.25 13.22
N GLN A 34 3.45 -5.37 13.60
CA GLN A 34 3.06 -5.98 14.84
C GLN A 34 2.50 -7.36 14.53
N GLU A 35 3.20 -8.39 14.93
CA GLU A 35 2.81 -9.75 14.61
C GLU A 35 1.81 -10.27 15.61
N GLY A 36 0.84 -11.01 15.11
CA GLY A 36 -0.12 -11.71 15.92
C GLY A 36 -0.11 -13.17 15.56
N SER A 37 -1.04 -13.94 16.13
CA SER A 37 -1.06 -15.37 15.84
C SER A 37 -1.68 -15.67 14.48
N VAL A 38 -2.69 -14.92 14.07
CA VAL A 38 -3.37 -15.13 12.79
C VAL A 38 -3.18 -13.93 11.88
N ASN A 39 -3.37 -12.74 12.42
CA ASN A 39 -3.24 -11.49 11.68
C ASN A 39 -2.15 -10.63 12.29
N GLY A 40 -1.64 -9.72 11.48
CA GLY A 40 -0.69 -8.71 11.96
C GLY A 40 -1.09 -7.34 11.48
N ILE A 41 -0.48 -6.32 12.07
CA ILE A 41 -0.72 -4.94 11.68
C ILE A 41 0.54 -4.42 11.05
N VAL A 42 0.41 -3.94 9.82
CA VAL A 42 1.53 -3.37 9.08
C VAL A 42 1.29 -1.87 8.95
N LYS A 43 2.26 -1.08 9.34
CA LYS A 43 2.15 0.36 9.23
C LYS A 43 3.06 0.85 8.11
N ILE A 44 2.48 1.64 7.23
CA ILE A 44 3.16 2.12 6.03
C ILE A 44 3.15 3.64 6.05
N ASP A 45 4.34 4.21 5.99
CA ASP A 45 4.50 5.66 5.89
C ASP A 45 4.33 6.03 4.43
N ILE A 46 3.26 6.76 4.13
CA ILE A 46 2.96 7.14 2.74
C ILE A 46 3.35 8.57 2.44
N GLY A 47 4.09 9.22 3.36
CA GLY A 47 4.59 10.56 3.12
C GLY A 47 3.72 11.62 3.75
N GLY A 48 4.26 12.84 3.84
CA GLY A 48 3.51 13.96 4.37
C GLY A 48 3.12 13.82 5.83
N GLY A 49 3.82 12.96 6.56
CA GLY A 49 3.47 12.73 7.95
C GLY A 49 2.33 11.75 8.14
N ASN A 50 1.94 11.05 7.09
CA ASN A 50 0.81 10.13 7.15
C ASN A 50 1.27 8.69 7.20
N VAL A 51 0.71 7.93 8.13
CA VAL A 51 1.01 6.51 8.29
C VAL A 51 -0.31 5.76 8.20
N MET A 52 -0.36 4.76 7.34
CA MET A 52 -1.56 3.94 7.20
C MET A 52 -1.32 2.58 7.84
N SER A 53 -2.32 2.11 8.55
CA SER A 53 -2.25 0.81 9.23
C SER A 53 -3.14 -0.18 8.49
N ALA A 54 -2.60 -1.34 8.24
CA ALA A 54 -3.35 -2.39 7.56
C ALA A 54 -3.29 -3.66 8.41
N THR A 55 -4.44 -4.27 8.61
CA THR A 55 -4.51 -5.57 9.27
C THR A 55 -4.64 -6.62 8.20
N ILE A 56 -3.64 -7.47 8.10
CA ILE A 56 -3.64 -8.55 7.11
C ILE A 56 -3.18 -9.83 7.78
N SER A 57 -3.36 -10.95 7.10
CA SER A 57 -2.98 -12.22 7.69
C SER A 57 -1.46 -12.34 7.82
N MET A 58 -1.02 -13.09 8.80
CA MET A 58 0.41 -13.35 8.95
C MET A 58 0.96 -14.09 7.76
N THR A 59 0.14 -14.93 7.14
CA THR A 59 0.54 -15.62 5.91
C THR A 59 0.86 -14.61 4.82
N SER A 60 0.02 -13.58 4.66
CA SER A 60 0.27 -12.55 3.65
C SER A 60 1.53 -11.77 3.95
N ILE A 61 1.77 -11.45 5.23
CA ILE A 61 2.98 -10.73 5.60
C ILE A 61 4.20 -11.51 5.17
N LYS A 62 4.19 -12.82 5.38
CA LYS A 62 5.33 -13.66 5.04
C LYS A 62 5.45 -13.84 3.53
N GLU A 63 4.34 -14.07 2.85
CA GLU A 63 4.38 -14.30 1.42
C GLU A 63 4.82 -13.06 0.66
N LEU A 64 4.42 -11.90 1.14
CA LEU A 64 4.83 -10.64 0.52
C LEU A 64 6.23 -10.22 0.93
N GLY A 65 6.80 -10.89 1.92
CA GLY A 65 8.15 -10.55 2.37
C GLY A 65 8.24 -9.18 2.99
N LEU A 66 7.21 -8.77 3.71
CA LEU A 66 7.18 -7.43 4.30
C LEU A 66 8.16 -7.32 5.45
N GLU A 67 8.94 -6.26 5.46
CA GLU A 67 9.90 -5.98 6.52
C GLU A 67 9.98 -4.48 6.72
N VAL A 68 10.26 -4.09 7.95
CA VAL A 68 10.46 -2.67 8.25
C VAL A 68 11.59 -2.13 7.39
N GLY A 69 11.36 -0.99 6.78
CA GLY A 69 12.32 -0.34 5.91
C GLY A 69 12.15 -0.66 4.45
N LYS A 70 11.31 -1.63 4.10
CA LYS A 70 11.11 -1.98 2.70
C LYS A 70 9.93 -1.25 2.11
N PRO A 71 9.92 -1.06 0.80
CA PRO A 71 8.79 -0.40 0.14
C PRO A 71 7.57 -1.30 0.12
N ALA A 72 6.40 -0.69 0.19
CA ALA A 72 5.14 -1.39 0.10
C ALA A 72 4.08 -0.41 -0.39
N TYR A 73 2.97 -0.95 -0.85
CA TYR A 73 1.85 -0.12 -1.29
C TYR A 73 0.71 -0.27 -0.30
N ALA A 74 0.13 0.87 0.08
CA ALA A 74 -1.12 0.87 0.83
C ALA A 74 -2.23 1.02 -0.20
N ILE A 75 -3.10 0.03 -0.26
CA ILE A 75 -4.15 -0.03 -1.28
C ILE A 75 -5.49 0.05 -0.56
N VAL A 76 -6.32 0.99 -0.98
CA VAL A 76 -7.58 1.24 -0.31
C VAL A 76 -8.71 1.23 -1.33
N LYS A 77 -9.69 0.38 -1.10
CA LYS A 77 -10.87 0.37 -1.96
C LYS A 77 -11.63 1.68 -1.79
N ALA A 78 -12.09 2.22 -2.90
CA ALA A 78 -12.80 3.49 -2.87
C ALA A 78 -14.04 3.42 -1.97
N THR A 79 -14.68 2.26 -1.92
CA THR A 79 -15.89 2.10 -1.13
C THR A 79 -15.60 2.03 0.37
N SER A 80 -14.33 1.96 0.74
CA SER A 80 -13.95 1.87 2.15
C SER A 80 -13.46 3.19 2.72
N ILE A 81 -13.44 4.23 1.92
CA ILE A 81 -12.95 5.52 2.35
C ILE A 81 -14.11 6.38 2.79
N MET A 82 -13.98 6.98 3.96
CA MET A 82 -14.94 7.92 4.49
C MET A 82 -14.37 9.32 4.44
N VAL A 83 -15.24 10.31 4.44
CA VAL A 83 -14.81 11.69 4.33
C VAL A 83 -15.21 12.42 5.60
N GLY A 84 -14.30 13.23 6.11
CA GLY A 84 -14.58 14.05 7.27
C GLY A 84 -14.07 15.46 7.07
N ILE A 85 -14.64 16.41 7.78
CA ILE A 85 -14.16 17.79 7.83
C ILE A 85 -14.26 18.28 9.27
N ASP A 86 -13.60 19.40 9.52
CA ASP A 86 -13.70 20.05 10.83
C ASP A 86 -14.93 20.92 10.94
#